data_39f31e9000e57c7ad169dbdf31de78f3
#
_entry.id   39f31e9000e57c7ad169dbdf31de78f3
#
_cell.length_a   1.000
_cell.length_b   1.000
_cell.length_c   1.000
_cell.angle_alpha   90.00
_cell.angle_beta   90.00
_cell.angle_gamma   90.00
#
_symmetry.space_group_name_H-M   'P 1'
#
loop_
_entity.id
_entity.type
_entity.pdbx_description
1 polymer ?
#
loop_
_entity_poly.entity_id
_entity_poly.type
_entity_poly.pdbx_seq_one_letter_code
_entity_poly.pdbx_strand_id
1 'polypeptide(L)'
;DEIRKVGTKLTQKKKAADKQPRKKIKEGGRNNHLASLAGALRRKGIGEDGIIATLHAENKERLDPPLDDETVVAIAKSITRYEPDEPDPQYKLTDVGNAERFVAMFKDEVKYCSVYKKWFIWNGKFWEQDEGTIVEYAIQCVRSIYTYADMLPAGDQRKALIQHAMRSESGNKIKLLITLAAGMKDLAIAPDDWDANPWLLNCQNGTINLKTGKLQPFNKADYITRICNASFDENCATPLWDTLLETITKGDTDTIRYMQKALGYALTGDTSEQAMFMLYGTGSNGKSTFLNIFSAVMNTYAQSASSDAFMQKKNESVNNDIARLKGARFVTAIEMEENKRLAESLIKSMTGGDKLVTRFLYGEYFEYVPQFKVFLAANHKPIIRDTTHSIWRRIKLMPFENTFTEANRDKHFADKIMAKEMPGILAWAVKGCLLWQREGIQDPPSVKRATTEYRTEMDSFATFFEECCEAREGVRASNKMLRSSYDEWCKDNGEYALSQRPFSQKLLEMGFEKKRSASTGAVEWIGLSIRGVASRL
;
A
#
# COMPACT_ATOMS: atom_id res chain seq x y z
N ASP A 1 -14.96 -64.32 33.92
CA ASP A 1 -15.67 -63.16 34.54
C ASP A 1 -14.88 -61.87 34.58
N GLU A 2 -13.54 -61.88 34.55
CA GLU A 2 -12.73 -60.65 34.49
C GLU A 2 -12.70 -60.01 33.12
N ILE A 3 -12.76 -60.75 32.01
CA ILE A 3 -12.80 -60.25 30.65
C ILE A 3 -14.13 -59.50 30.33
N ARG A 4 -15.25 -59.92 30.95
CA ARG A 4 -16.52 -59.23 30.82
C ARG A 4 -16.57 -57.90 31.59
N LYS A 5 -15.84 -57.76 32.71
CA LYS A 5 -15.76 -56.49 33.46
C LYS A 5 -14.88 -55.43 32.82
N VAL A 6 -13.88 -55.81 32.03
CA VAL A 6 -13.02 -54.87 31.28
C VAL A 6 -13.75 -54.33 30.03
N GLY A 7 -14.54 -55.17 29.34
CA GLY A 7 -15.33 -54.74 28.19
C GLY A 7 -16.41 -53.74 28.53
N THR A 8 -17.05 -53.88 29.70
CA THR A 8 -18.12 -52.96 30.15
C THR A 8 -17.55 -51.59 30.62
N LYS A 9 -16.33 -51.55 31.17
CA LYS A 9 -15.66 -50.30 31.55
C LYS A 9 -15.14 -49.50 30.35
N LEU A 10 -14.75 -50.14 29.25
CA LEU A 10 -14.32 -49.48 28.02
C LEU A 10 -15.49 -48.89 27.22
N THR A 11 -16.65 -49.56 27.25
CA THR A 11 -17.88 -49.07 26.59
C THR A 11 -18.53 -47.88 27.35
N GLN A 12 -18.41 -47.88 28.68
CA GLN A 12 -18.88 -46.75 29.49
C GLN A 12 -17.94 -45.54 29.44
N LYS A 13 -16.63 -45.70 29.26
CA LYS A 13 -15.69 -44.58 29.07
C LYS A 13 -15.82 -43.93 27.69
N LYS A 14 -16.27 -44.64 26.65
CA LYS A 14 -16.52 -44.04 25.31
C LYS A 14 -17.86 -43.25 25.23
N LYS A 15 -18.80 -43.48 26.13
CA LYS A 15 -20.07 -42.72 26.20
C LYS A 15 -20.01 -41.45 27.06
N ALA A 16 -18.96 -41.26 27.86
CA ALA A 16 -18.82 -40.09 28.73
C ALA A 16 -17.86 -39.00 28.22
N ALA A 17 -17.23 -39.19 27.06
CA ALA A 17 -16.26 -38.24 26.50
C ALA A 17 -16.86 -37.21 25.53
N ASP A 18 -18.19 -37.17 25.36
CA ASP A 18 -18.80 -36.33 24.33
C ASP A 18 -19.96 -35.48 24.86
N LYS A 19 -19.67 -34.56 25.78
CA LYS A 19 -20.57 -33.45 26.12
C LYS A 19 -19.81 -32.24 26.74
N GLN A 20 -18.81 -31.69 26.06
CA GLN A 20 -18.53 -30.28 26.23
C GLN A 20 -19.44 -29.48 25.29
N PRO A 21 -20.16 -28.45 25.75
CA PRO A 21 -20.99 -27.65 24.86
C PRO A 21 -20.07 -26.98 23.85
N ARG A 22 -20.22 -27.35 22.59
CA ARG A 22 -19.47 -26.74 21.47
C ARG A 22 -19.75 -25.24 21.43
N LYS A 23 -18.72 -24.42 21.38
CA LYS A 23 -18.81 -22.96 21.40
C LYS A 23 -19.77 -22.46 20.31
N LYS A 24 -20.77 -21.65 20.66
CA LYS A 24 -21.71 -21.05 19.72
C LYS A 24 -21.01 -20.02 18.82
N ILE A 25 -21.43 -19.94 17.56
CA ILE A 25 -20.89 -19.06 16.53
C ILE A 25 -21.79 -17.86 16.41
N LYS A 26 -21.24 -16.69 16.69
CA LYS A 26 -21.96 -15.39 16.66
C LYS A 26 -22.03 -14.80 15.27
N GLU A 27 -22.82 -13.73 15.14
CA GLU A 27 -22.98 -12.95 13.93
C GLU A 27 -21.63 -12.53 13.31
N GLY A 28 -21.54 -12.54 11.96
CA GLY A 28 -20.30 -12.28 11.20
C GLY A 28 -19.50 -13.53 10.79
N GLY A 29 -19.62 -14.67 11.52
CA GLY A 29 -18.93 -15.92 11.18
C GLY A 29 -19.83 -17.05 10.67
N ARG A 30 -21.15 -16.90 10.74
CA ARG A 30 -22.13 -17.96 10.53
C ARG A 30 -22.13 -18.51 9.09
N ASN A 31 -22.21 -17.64 8.09
CA ASN A 31 -22.21 -18.03 6.67
C ASN A 31 -20.92 -18.75 6.29
N ASN A 32 -19.78 -18.24 6.72
CA ASN A 32 -18.48 -18.84 6.44
C ASN A 32 -18.33 -20.22 7.09
N HIS A 33 -18.87 -20.39 8.29
CA HIS A 33 -18.86 -21.69 8.97
C HIS A 33 -19.71 -22.72 8.23
N LEU A 34 -20.95 -22.38 7.86
CA LEU A 34 -21.81 -23.29 7.10
C LEU A 34 -21.27 -23.58 5.70
N ALA A 35 -20.72 -22.59 5.02
CA ALA A 35 -20.08 -22.78 3.71
C ALA A 35 -18.86 -23.72 3.80
N SER A 36 -18.03 -23.56 4.83
CA SER A 36 -16.88 -24.44 5.09
C SER A 36 -17.32 -25.88 5.38
N LEU A 37 -18.36 -26.03 6.20
CA LEU A 37 -18.95 -27.34 6.52
C LEU A 37 -19.56 -28.00 5.27
N ALA A 38 -20.32 -27.24 4.48
CA ALA A 38 -20.90 -27.71 3.23
C ALA A 38 -19.81 -28.19 2.24
N GLY A 39 -18.73 -27.43 2.09
CA GLY A 39 -17.59 -27.80 1.27
C GLY A 39 -16.92 -29.10 1.75
N ALA A 40 -16.76 -29.27 3.06
CA ALA A 40 -16.21 -30.49 3.63
C ALA A 40 -17.12 -31.71 3.39
N LEU A 41 -18.45 -31.54 3.48
CA LEU A 41 -19.42 -32.60 3.21
C LEU A 41 -19.47 -32.94 1.71
N ARG A 42 -19.39 -31.93 0.85
CA ARG A 42 -19.38 -32.12 -0.61
C ARG A 42 -18.15 -32.88 -1.07
N ARG A 43 -16.97 -32.54 -0.55
CA ARG A 43 -15.73 -33.30 -0.78
C ARG A 43 -15.82 -34.76 -0.32
N LYS A 44 -16.66 -35.07 0.64
CA LYS A 44 -16.95 -36.44 1.06
C LYS A 44 -18.00 -37.15 0.21
N GLY A 45 -18.41 -36.56 -0.91
CA GLY A 45 -19.40 -37.15 -1.82
C GLY A 45 -20.84 -37.06 -1.34
N ILE A 46 -21.14 -36.28 -0.29
CA ILE A 46 -22.50 -36.12 0.20
C ILE A 46 -23.32 -35.29 -0.78
N GLY A 47 -24.49 -35.80 -1.17
CA GLY A 47 -25.41 -35.15 -2.07
C GLY A 47 -26.07 -33.92 -1.44
N GLU A 48 -26.75 -33.11 -2.28
CA GLU A 48 -27.38 -31.85 -1.89
C GLU A 48 -28.31 -31.99 -0.67
N ASP A 49 -29.21 -32.96 -0.68
CA ASP A 49 -30.15 -33.21 0.41
C ASP A 49 -29.46 -33.53 1.73
N GLY A 50 -28.37 -34.32 1.68
CA GLY A 50 -27.57 -34.66 2.86
C GLY A 50 -26.81 -33.47 3.42
N ILE A 51 -26.31 -32.60 2.55
CA ILE A 51 -25.67 -31.33 2.93
C ILE A 51 -26.70 -30.41 3.57
N ILE A 52 -27.86 -30.18 2.93
CA ILE A 52 -28.93 -29.34 3.46
C ILE A 52 -29.33 -29.81 4.86
N ALA A 53 -29.62 -31.11 5.03
CA ALA A 53 -30.00 -31.68 6.32
C ALA A 53 -28.93 -31.45 7.42
N THR A 54 -27.66 -31.63 7.07
CA THR A 54 -26.55 -31.43 8.02
C THR A 54 -26.39 -29.96 8.37
N LEU A 55 -26.50 -29.05 7.39
CA LEU A 55 -26.39 -27.61 7.64
C LEU A 55 -27.53 -27.08 8.50
N HIS A 56 -28.77 -27.56 8.31
CA HIS A 56 -29.90 -27.21 9.16
C HIS A 56 -29.68 -27.67 10.62
N ALA A 57 -29.14 -28.88 10.82
CA ALA A 57 -28.83 -29.38 12.15
C ALA A 57 -27.76 -28.50 12.82
N GLU A 58 -26.67 -28.21 12.13
CA GLU A 58 -25.57 -27.36 12.63
C GLU A 58 -26.02 -25.92 12.87
N ASN A 59 -26.87 -25.35 11.99
CA ASN A 59 -27.46 -24.03 12.13
C ASN A 59 -28.24 -23.90 13.45
N LYS A 60 -29.11 -24.89 13.72
CA LYS A 60 -29.94 -24.90 14.92
C LYS A 60 -29.11 -25.13 16.20
N GLU A 61 -28.08 -25.97 16.13
CA GLU A 61 -27.31 -26.37 17.30
C GLU A 61 -26.23 -25.34 17.67
N ARG A 62 -25.54 -24.74 16.68
CA ARG A 62 -24.31 -23.99 16.93
C ARG A 62 -24.34 -22.51 16.55
N LEU A 63 -25.29 -22.05 15.75
CA LEU A 63 -25.33 -20.63 15.33
C LEU A 63 -26.26 -19.83 16.28
N ASP A 64 -25.84 -18.60 16.59
CA ASP A 64 -26.56 -17.71 17.51
C ASP A 64 -26.55 -16.25 17.01
N PRO A 65 -27.71 -15.71 16.56
CA PRO A 65 -28.95 -16.43 16.24
C PRO A 65 -28.80 -17.35 15.01
N PRO A 66 -29.65 -18.37 14.83
CA PRO A 66 -29.65 -19.19 13.62
C PRO A 66 -29.88 -18.35 12.36
N LEU A 67 -29.40 -18.80 11.23
CA LEU A 67 -29.75 -18.24 9.92
C LEU A 67 -31.14 -18.72 9.49
N ASP A 68 -31.81 -17.97 8.62
CA ASP A 68 -33.03 -18.40 8.00
C ASP A 68 -32.82 -19.62 7.07
N ASP A 69 -33.87 -20.39 6.86
CA ASP A 69 -33.80 -21.62 6.08
C ASP A 69 -33.44 -21.38 4.62
N GLU A 70 -33.85 -20.25 4.04
CA GLU A 70 -33.54 -19.90 2.66
C GLU A 70 -32.02 -19.66 2.49
N THR A 71 -31.41 -18.97 3.44
CA THR A 71 -29.94 -18.74 3.47
C THR A 71 -29.17 -20.06 3.61
N VAL A 72 -29.62 -20.98 4.49
CA VAL A 72 -28.97 -22.28 4.66
C VAL A 72 -29.03 -23.11 3.38
N VAL A 73 -30.18 -23.15 2.72
CA VAL A 73 -30.39 -23.82 1.44
C VAL A 73 -29.56 -23.17 0.33
N ALA A 74 -29.50 -21.84 0.29
CA ALA A 74 -28.69 -21.13 -0.69
C ALA A 74 -27.18 -21.45 -0.56
N ILE A 75 -26.67 -21.52 0.67
CA ILE A 75 -25.30 -21.93 0.95
C ILE A 75 -25.05 -23.36 0.45
N ALA A 76 -25.93 -24.31 0.78
CA ALA A 76 -25.81 -25.69 0.31
C ALA A 76 -25.79 -25.76 -1.23
N LYS A 77 -26.74 -25.13 -1.90
CA LYS A 77 -26.83 -25.09 -3.37
C LYS A 77 -25.65 -24.42 -4.02
N SER A 78 -25.07 -23.40 -3.42
CA SER A 78 -23.87 -22.74 -3.96
C SER A 78 -22.65 -23.68 -3.99
N ILE A 79 -22.54 -24.57 -3.02
CA ILE A 79 -21.45 -25.53 -2.87
C ILE A 79 -21.70 -26.80 -3.70
N THR A 80 -22.95 -27.22 -3.85
CA THR A 80 -23.28 -28.41 -4.66
C THR A 80 -23.11 -28.24 -6.17
N ARG A 81 -22.94 -27.00 -6.64
CA ARG A 81 -22.54 -26.71 -8.04
C ARG A 81 -21.14 -27.25 -8.38
N TYR A 82 -20.29 -27.46 -7.36
CA TYR A 82 -18.99 -28.11 -7.56
C TYR A 82 -19.19 -29.61 -7.57
N GLU A 83 -18.59 -30.30 -8.56
CA GLU A 83 -18.59 -31.76 -8.58
C GLU A 83 -17.88 -32.29 -7.30
N PRO A 84 -18.34 -33.40 -6.72
CA PRO A 84 -17.61 -34.05 -5.63
C PRO A 84 -16.24 -34.43 -6.16
N ASP A 85 -15.19 -34.27 -5.33
CA ASP A 85 -13.90 -34.85 -5.63
C ASP A 85 -14.09 -36.35 -5.86
N GLU A 86 -13.99 -36.81 -7.12
CA GLU A 86 -14.01 -38.25 -7.41
C GLU A 86 -12.85 -38.91 -6.66
N PRO A 87 -13.05 -40.12 -6.08
CA PRO A 87 -11.97 -40.85 -5.46
C PRO A 87 -10.87 -41.12 -6.50
N ASP A 88 -9.69 -40.62 -6.22
CA ASP A 88 -8.56 -40.41 -7.12
C ASP A 88 -7.88 -41.70 -7.62
N PRO A 89 -8.32 -42.27 -8.75
CA PRO A 89 -7.50 -43.23 -9.49
C PRO A 89 -6.55 -42.55 -10.49
N GLN A 90 -6.58 -41.20 -10.57
CA GLN A 90 -6.04 -40.42 -11.66
C GLN A 90 -4.55 -40.06 -11.50
N TYR A 91 -4.04 -40.01 -10.27
CA TYR A 91 -2.65 -39.64 -10.01
C TYR A 91 -1.74 -40.85 -9.82
N LYS A 92 -0.61 -40.85 -10.50
CA LYS A 92 0.40 -41.91 -10.34
C LYS A 92 0.98 -41.90 -8.92
N LEU A 93 1.32 -43.07 -8.39
CA LEU A 93 1.97 -43.22 -7.07
C LEU A 93 3.47 -42.83 -7.16
N THR A 94 3.73 -41.59 -7.51
CA THR A 94 5.05 -41.00 -7.71
C THR A 94 5.11 -39.61 -7.09
N ASP A 95 6.32 -39.05 -6.95
CA ASP A 95 6.49 -37.69 -6.45
C ASP A 95 5.81 -36.64 -7.35
N VAL A 96 5.82 -36.84 -8.66
CA VAL A 96 5.10 -35.98 -9.62
C VAL A 96 3.59 -36.12 -9.45
N GLY A 97 3.07 -37.35 -9.29
CA GLY A 97 1.64 -37.55 -9.02
C GLY A 97 1.19 -36.91 -7.69
N ASN A 98 2.05 -36.88 -6.68
CA ASN A 98 1.77 -36.12 -5.46
C ASN A 98 1.72 -34.61 -5.71
N ALA A 99 2.58 -34.06 -6.57
CA ALA A 99 2.53 -32.63 -6.94
C ALA A 99 1.26 -32.30 -7.75
N GLU A 100 0.85 -33.16 -8.68
CA GLU A 100 -0.41 -33.03 -9.43
C GLU A 100 -1.62 -33.04 -8.49
N ARG A 101 -1.63 -33.96 -7.51
CA ARG A 101 -2.67 -34.01 -6.46
C ARG A 101 -2.69 -32.73 -5.61
N PHE A 102 -1.52 -32.22 -5.22
CA PHE A 102 -1.40 -30.98 -4.48
C PHE A 102 -2.01 -29.80 -5.25
N VAL A 103 -1.71 -29.69 -6.55
CA VAL A 103 -2.30 -28.66 -7.42
C VAL A 103 -3.81 -28.79 -7.46
N ALA A 104 -4.33 -29.99 -7.70
CA ALA A 104 -5.77 -30.22 -7.77
C ALA A 104 -6.49 -29.82 -6.48
N MET A 105 -5.87 -30.12 -5.32
CA MET A 105 -6.47 -29.79 -4.02
C MET A 105 -6.41 -28.31 -3.67
N PHE A 106 -5.32 -27.62 -4.04
CA PHE A 106 -5.00 -26.31 -3.45
C PHE A 106 -4.73 -25.17 -4.45
N LYS A 107 -4.90 -25.40 -5.77
CA LYS A 107 -4.64 -24.36 -6.80
C LYS A 107 -5.37 -23.05 -6.58
N ASP A 108 -6.50 -23.08 -5.88
CA ASP A 108 -7.32 -21.91 -5.57
C ASP A 108 -7.00 -21.28 -4.21
N GLU A 109 -6.14 -21.90 -3.41
CA GLU A 109 -5.80 -21.46 -2.05
C GLU A 109 -4.32 -21.09 -1.92
N VAL A 110 -3.46 -21.58 -2.83
CA VAL A 110 -2.03 -21.29 -2.79
C VAL A 110 -1.52 -20.84 -4.17
N LYS A 111 -0.57 -19.94 -4.19
CA LYS A 111 0.15 -19.48 -5.38
C LYS A 111 1.65 -19.39 -5.11
N TYR A 112 2.45 -19.60 -6.15
CA TYR A 112 3.89 -19.46 -6.08
C TYR A 112 4.40 -18.42 -7.06
N CYS A 113 5.10 -17.41 -6.56
CA CYS A 113 5.78 -16.42 -7.37
C CYS A 113 7.27 -16.80 -7.51
N SER A 114 7.67 -17.25 -8.68
CA SER A 114 9.05 -17.72 -8.95
C SER A 114 10.08 -16.60 -8.87
N VAL A 115 9.72 -15.37 -9.24
CA VAL A 115 10.60 -14.19 -9.17
C VAL A 115 10.91 -13.82 -7.72
N TYR A 116 9.92 -13.87 -6.84
CA TYR A 116 10.11 -13.63 -5.40
C TYR A 116 10.61 -14.87 -4.65
N LYS A 117 10.53 -16.07 -5.28
CA LYS A 117 10.79 -17.36 -4.64
C LYS A 117 9.96 -17.56 -3.37
N LYS A 118 8.67 -17.14 -3.43
CA LYS A 118 7.75 -17.12 -2.28
C LYS A 118 6.43 -17.76 -2.63
N TRP A 119 5.88 -18.47 -1.64
CA TRP A 119 4.51 -18.93 -1.64
C TRP A 119 3.59 -17.85 -1.09
N PHE A 120 2.36 -17.84 -1.56
CA PHE A 120 1.27 -17.01 -1.07
C PHE A 120 0.06 -17.90 -0.81
N ILE A 121 -0.63 -17.63 0.31
CA ILE A 121 -1.77 -18.41 0.76
C ILE A 121 -2.96 -17.46 0.92
N TRP A 122 -4.12 -17.90 0.46
CA TRP A 122 -5.37 -17.19 0.66
C TRP A 122 -5.88 -17.38 2.10
N ASN A 123 -5.91 -16.32 2.89
CA ASN A 123 -6.36 -16.38 4.30
C ASN A 123 -7.85 -16.09 4.50
N GLY A 124 -8.63 -16.04 3.42
CA GLY A 124 -10.05 -15.69 3.44
C GLY A 124 -10.35 -14.20 3.19
N LYS A 125 -9.34 -13.34 3.24
CA LYS A 125 -9.45 -11.90 3.01
C LYS A 125 -8.49 -11.38 1.95
N PHE A 126 -7.24 -11.85 1.98
CA PHE A 126 -6.19 -11.44 1.04
C PHE A 126 -5.15 -12.57 0.89
N TRP A 127 -4.26 -12.44 -0.08
CA TRP A 127 -3.14 -13.35 -0.29
C TRP A 127 -1.97 -12.94 0.60
N GLU A 128 -1.66 -13.80 1.55
CA GLU A 128 -0.59 -13.57 2.50
C GLU A 128 0.68 -14.32 2.09
N GLN A 129 1.85 -13.67 2.23
CA GLN A 129 3.11 -14.36 2.01
C GLN A 129 3.26 -15.46 3.06
N ASP A 130 3.53 -16.67 2.59
CA ASP A 130 3.70 -17.82 3.44
C ASP A 130 4.97 -17.74 4.31
N GLU A 131 4.83 -18.07 5.59
CA GLU A 131 5.93 -18.17 6.56
C GLU A 131 6.19 -19.63 7.01
N GLY A 132 5.61 -20.62 6.32
CA GLY A 132 5.81 -22.04 6.60
C GLY A 132 4.54 -22.92 6.55
N THR A 133 3.38 -22.33 6.42
CA THR A 133 2.07 -23.01 6.35
C THR A 133 1.96 -23.93 5.12
N ILE A 134 2.71 -23.66 4.05
CA ILE A 134 2.75 -24.52 2.85
C ILE A 134 3.14 -25.97 3.17
N VAL A 135 3.92 -26.19 4.23
CA VAL A 135 4.28 -27.52 4.69
C VAL A 135 3.06 -28.29 5.21
N GLU A 136 2.15 -27.60 5.89
CA GLU A 136 0.89 -28.21 6.38
C GLU A 136 -0.01 -28.62 5.22
N TYR A 137 -0.13 -27.80 4.17
CA TYR A 137 -0.82 -28.14 2.93
C TYR A 137 -0.22 -29.38 2.26
N ALA A 138 1.11 -29.46 2.20
CA ALA A 138 1.79 -30.62 1.65
C ALA A 138 1.53 -31.90 2.48
N ILE A 139 1.52 -31.80 3.80
CA ILE A 139 1.18 -32.91 4.71
C ILE A 139 -0.29 -33.33 4.51
N GLN A 140 -1.22 -32.37 4.41
CA GLN A 140 -2.62 -32.66 4.14
C GLN A 140 -2.80 -33.39 2.80
N CYS A 141 -2.08 -32.94 1.74
CA CYS A 141 -2.08 -33.61 0.45
C CYS A 141 -1.64 -35.08 0.56
N VAL A 142 -0.53 -35.34 1.22
CA VAL A 142 -0.05 -36.72 1.40
C VAL A 142 -1.03 -37.55 2.23
N ARG A 143 -1.59 -37.01 3.30
CA ARG A 143 -2.57 -37.67 4.14
C ARG A 143 -3.90 -37.94 3.47
N SER A 144 -4.29 -37.14 2.48
CA SER A 144 -5.48 -37.41 1.68
C SER A 144 -5.44 -38.76 0.99
N ILE A 145 -4.23 -39.29 0.69
CA ILE A 145 -4.05 -40.62 0.07
C ILE A 145 -4.61 -41.72 0.98
N TYR A 146 -4.49 -41.61 2.29
CA TYR A 146 -5.11 -42.59 3.23
C TYR A 146 -6.64 -42.54 3.12
N THR A 147 -7.21 -41.36 3.00
CA THR A 147 -8.66 -41.18 2.84
C THR A 147 -9.16 -41.89 1.58
N TYR A 148 -8.41 -41.78 0.45
CA TYR A 148 -8.71 -42.51 -0.78
C TYR A 148 -8.54 -44.04 -0.60
N ALA A 149 -7.46 -44.43 0.06
CA ALA A 149 -7.25 -45.86 0.33
C ALA A 149 -8.38 -46.48 1.16
N ASP A 150 -8.97 -45.74 2.08
CA ASP A 150 -10.09 -46.21 2.92
C ASP A 150 -11.42 -46.34 2.16
N MET A 151 -11.57 -45.65 1.01
CA MET A 151 -12.73 -45.80 0.15
C MET A 151 -12.65 -47.06 -0.75
N LEU A 152 -11.47 -47.68 -0.90
CA LEU A 152 -11.28 -48.84 -1.72
C LEU A 152 -11.53 -50.13 -0.94
N PRO A 153 -12.04 -51.20 -1.60
CA PRO A 153 -12.15 -52.51 -1.01
C PRO A 153 -10.75 -53.04 -0.64
N ALA A 154 -10.71 -53.95 0.34
CA ALA A 154 -9.46 -54.59 0.73
C ALA A 154 -8.83 -55.32 -0.47
N GLY A 155 -7.58 -54.97 -0.82
CA GLY A 155 -6.89 -55.49 -2.00
C GLY A 155 -5.51 -54.86 -2.19
N ASP A 156 -4.85 -55.22 -3.29
CA ASP A 156 -3.47 -54.78 -3.54
C ASP A 156 -3.40 -53.28 -3.88
N GLN A 157 -4.42 -52.72 -4.52
CA GLN A 157 -4.50 -51.30 -4.81
C GLN A 157 -4.55 -50.45 -3.52
N ARG A 158 -5.38 -50.84 -2.55
CA ARG A 158 -5.45 -50.18 -1.24
C ARG A 158 -4.11 -50.27 -0.49
N LYS A 159 -3.46 -51.45 -0.53
CA LYS A 159 -2.14 -51.63 0.09
C LYS A 159 -1.07 -50.73 -0.57
N ALA A 160 -1.07 -50.65 -1.90
CA ALA A 160 -0.13 -49.81 -2.63
C ALA A 160 -0.29 -48.30 -2.29
N LEU A 161 -1.53 -47.79 -2.18
CA LEU A 161 -1.83 -46.44 -1.76
C LEU A 161 -1.31 -46.16 -0.34
N ILE A 162 -1.61 -47.03 0.62
CA ILE A 162 -1.14 -46.90 1.99
C ILE A 162 0.40 -46.87 2.06
N GLN A 163 1.07 -47.80 1.35
CA GLN A 163 2.53 -47.80 1.29
C GLN A 163 3.11 -46.55 0.65
N HIS A 164 2.47 -46.04 -0.40
CA HIS A 164 2.89 -44.79 -1.03
C HIS A 164 2.71 -43.59 -0.09
N ALA A 165 1.57 -43.46 0.59
CA ALA A 165 1.32 -42.46 1.59
C ALA A 165 2.40 -42.47 2.71
N MET A 166 2.65 -43.65 3.30
CA MET A 166 3.68 -43.79 4.34
C MET A 166 5.07 -43.35 3.88
N ARG A 167 5.47 -43.69 2.64
CA ARG A 167 6.76 -43.26 2.06
C ARG A 167 6.79 -41.76 1.80
N SER A 168 5.65 -41.17 1.43
CA SER A 168 5.51 -39.74 1.08
C SER A 168 5.49 -38.83 2.30
N GLU A 169 5.20 -39.34 3.53
CA GLU A 169 5.25 -38.56 4.76
C GLU A 169 6.67 -38.24 5.26
N SER A 170 7.72 -38.76 4.61
CA SER A 170 9.09 -38.39 5.02
C SER A 170 9.37 -36.90 4.70
N GLY A 171 10.14 -36.24 5.59
CA GLY A 171 10.44 -34.79 5.45
C GLY A 171 11.09 -34.44 4.11
N ASN A 172 11.92 -35.36 3.55
CA ASN A 172 12.51 -35.14 2.23
C ASN A 172 11.47 -35.18 1.11
N LYS A 173 10.48 -36.07 1.19
CA LYS A 173 9.40 -36.19 0.21
C LYS A 173 8.43 -35.01 0.30
N ILE A 174 8.13 -34.51 1.48
CA ILE A 174 7.35 -33.28 1.67
C ILE A 174 8.06 -32.07 1.04
N LYS A 175 9.37 -31.91 1.28
CA LYS A 175 10.16 -30.85 0.62
C LYS A 175 10.18 -30.99 -0.89
N LEU A 176 10.33 -32.21 -1.40
CA LEU A 176 10.32 -32.47 -2.84
C LEU A 176 8.95 -32.16 -3.46
N LEU A 177 7.85 -32.54 -2.80
CA LEU A 177 6.49 -32.20 -3.21
C LEU A 177 6.34 -30.68 -3.37
N ILE A 178 6.72 -29.89 -2.35
CA ILE A 178 6.63 -28.42 -2.39
C ILE A 178 7.49 -27.85 -3.53
N THR A 179 8.68 -28.42 -3.77
CA THR A 179 9.58 -27.99 -4.83
C THR A 179 8.99 -28.29 -6.24
N LEU A 180 8.42 -29.45 -6.42
CA LEU A 180 7.78 -29.84 -7.70
C LEU A 180 6.51 -29.01 -7.94
N ALA A 181 5.68 -28.82 -6.91
CA ALA A 181 4.47 -28.01 -6.97
C ALA A 181 4.78 -26.55 -7.34
N ALA A 182 5.89 -25.98 -6.85
CA ALA A 182 6.32 -24.62 -7.21
C ALA A 182 6.59 -24.43 -8.71
N GLY A 183 6.92 -25.52 -9.42
CA GLY A 183 7.10 -25.51 -10.88
C GLY A 183 5.81 -25.72 -11.69
N MET A 184 4.68 -25.98 -11.04
CA MET A 184 3.41 -26.24 -11.72
C MET A 184 2.73 -24.95 -12.18
N LYS A 185 2.31 -24.92 -13.46
CA LYS A 185 1.74 -23.71 -14.08
C LYS A 185 0.50 -23.16 -13.36
N ASP A 186 -0.36 -24.02 -12.86
CA ASP A 186 -1.62 -23.62 -12.21
C ASP A 186 -1.42 -22.90 -10.87
N LEU A 187 -0.24 -23.08 -10.25
CA LEU A 187 0.15 -22.38 -9.03
C LEU A 187 1.01 -21.13 -9.32
N ALA A 188 1.51 -20.99 -10.54
CA ALA A 188 2.37 -19.88 -10.90
C ALA A 188 1.59 -18.57 -10.96
N ILE A 189 2.21 -17.50 -10.43
CA ILE A 189 1.71 -16.13 -10.54
C ILE A 189 2.87 -15.19 -10.81
N ALA A 190 2.66 -14.20 -11.69
CA ALA A 190 3.66 -13.19 -11.97
C ALA A 190 3.65 -12.08 -10.92
N PRO A 191 4.80 -11.38 -10.69
CA PRO A 191 4.85 -10.25 -9.76
C PRO A 191 3.86 -9.13 -10.03
N ASP A 192 3.51 -8.91 -11.30
CA ASP A 192 2.65 -7.81 -11.73
C ASP A 192 1.16 -8.16 -11.68
N ASP A 193 0.81 -9.43 -11.45
CA ASP A 193 -0.57 -9.86 -11.21
C ASP A 193 -1.03 -9.52 -9.78
N TRP A 194 -0.07 -9.35 -8.85
CA TRP A 194 -0.38 -8.96 -7.47
C TRP A 194 -0.74 -7.48 -7.39
N ASP A 195 -1.84 -7.19 -6.67
CA ASP A 195 -2.34 -5.81 -6.44
C ASP A 195 -2.50 -4.99 -7.73
N ALA A 196 -2.75 -5.66 -8.86
CA ALA A 196 -2.77 -5.07 -10.20
C ALA A 196 -3.88 -4.04 -10.39
N ASN A 197 -5.02 -4.17 -9.69
CA ASN A 197 -6.12 -3.23 -9.79
C ASN A 197 -5.95 -2.06 -8.82
N PRO A 198 -5.58 -0.84 -9.30
CA PRO A 198 -5.34 0.31 -8.45
C PRO A 198 -6.61 0.87 -7.76
N TRP A 199 -7.79 0.39 -8.14
CA TRP A 199 -9.09 0.87 -7.67
C TRP A 199 -9.76 -0.05 -6.65
N LEU A 200 -9.13 -1.18 -6.30
CA LEU A 200 -9.62 -2.07 -5.25
C LEU A 200 -8.80 -1.86 -3.97
N LEU A 201 -9.49 -1.73 -2.84
CA LEU A 201 -8.89 -1.54 -1.52
C LEU A 201 -9.51 -2.52 -0.53
N ASN A 202 -8.74 -3.47 -0.02
CA ASN A 202 -9.21 -4.38 1.02
C ASN A 202 -9.28 -3.68 2.39
N CYS A 203 -10.35 -3.95 3.11
CA CYS A 203 -10.53 -3.56 4.51
C CYS A 203 -11.03 -4.77 5.33
N GLN A 204 -11.27 -4.62 6.64
CA GLN A 204 -11.54 -5.78 7.50
C GLN A 204 -12.85 -6.52 7.20
N ASN A 205 -13.81 -5.87 6.55
CA ASN A 205 -15.15 -6.42 6.25
C ASN A 205 -15.43 -6.59 4.73
N GLY A 206 -14.44 -6.42 3.86
CA GLY A 206 -14.61 -6.61 2.42
C GLY A 206 -13.60 -5.82 1.59
N THR A 207 -13.83 -5.76 0.29
CA THR A 207 -13.05 -4.99 -0.68
C THR A 207 -13.85 -3.77 -1.13
N ILE A 208 -13.29 -2.58 -1.03
CA ILE A 208 -13.92 -1.34 -1.49
C ILE A 208 -13.55 -1.12 -2.96
N ASN A 209 -14.56 -0.94 -3.79
CA ASN A 209 -14.36 -0.43 -5.14
C ASN A 209 -14.29 1.12 -5.09
N LEU A 210 -13.11 1.67 -5.18
CA LEU A 210 -12.84 3.10 -5.03
C LEU A 210 -13.43 3.96 -6.16
N LYS A 211 -13.79 3.38 -7.32
CA LYS A 211 -14.50 4.12 -8.38
C LYS A 211 -15.95 4.42 -7.99
N THR A 212 -16.55 3.54 -7.20
CA THR A 212 -17.97 3.65 -6.83
C THR A 212 -18.19 3.95 -5.35
N GLY A 213 -17.16 3.78 -4.51
CA GLY A 213 -17.25 3.85 -3.05
C GLY A 213 -17.94 2.66 -2.39
N LYS A 214 -18.31 1.63 -3.14
CA LYS A 214 -19.09 0.49 -2.62
C LYS A 214 -18.21 -0.62 -2.09
N LEU A 215 -18.63 -1.17 -0.95
CA LEU A 215 -18.06 -2.39 -0.37
C LEU A 215 -18.58 -3.62 -1.11
N GLN A 216 -17.72 -4.57 -1.40
CA GLN A 216 -18.01 -5.87 -1.99
C GLN A 216 -17.33 -6.99 -1.19
N PRO A 217 -17.80 -8.24 -1.29
CA PRO A 217 -17.13 -9.39 -0.65
C PRO A 217 -15.69 -9.53 -1.11
N PHE A 218 -14.87 -10.15 -0.26
CA PHE A 218 -13.50 -10.55 -0.66
C PHE A 218 -13.55 -11.51 -1.84
N ASN A 219 -12.65 -11.30 -2.79
CA ASN A 219 -12.53 -12.18 -3.95
C ASN A 219 -11.06 -12.54 -4.18
N LYS A 220 -10.75 -13.83 -4.08
CA LYS A 220 -9.38 -14.32 -4.29
C LYS A 220 -8.84 -14.06 -5.71
N ALA A 221 -9.73 -13.92 -6.70
CA ALA A 221 -9.36 -13.59 -8.08
C ALA A 221 -8.87 -12.14 -8.25
N ASP A 222 -9.03 -11.28 -7.24
CA ASP A 222 -8.49 -9.92 -7.27
C ASP A 222 -6.99 -9.88 -6.96
N TYR A 223 -6.40 -10.99 -6.52
CA TYR A 223 -4.98 -11.15 -6.17
C TYR A 223 -4.42 -10.04 -5.29
N ILE A 224 -5.22 -9.56 -4.33
CA ILE A 224 -4.81 -8.51 -3.40
C ILE A 224 -3.98 -9.12 -2.28
N THR A 225 -2.80 -8.51 -2.00
CA THR A 225 -1.87 -8.95 -0.93
C THR A 225 -1.89 -8.02 0.29
N ARG A 226 -2.73 -7.00 0.29
CA ARG A 226 -2.74 -5.94 1.29
C ARG A 226 -4.12 -5.73 1.89
N ILE A 227 -4.14 -5.14 3.10
CA ILE A 227 -5.39 -4.88 3.81
C ILE A 227 -5.27 -3.65 4.71
N CYS A 228 -6.31 -2.81 4.75
CA CYS A 228 -6.48 -1.77 5.77
C CYS A 228 -6.80 -2.38 7.14
N ASN A 229 -6.42 -1.68 8.21
CA ASN A 229 -6.71 -2.13 9.59
C ASN A 229 -8.10 -1.69 10.09
N ALA A 230 -8.92 -1.11 9.25
CA ALA A 230 -10.27 -0.64 9.57
C ALA A 230 -11.32 -1.43 8.80
N SER A 231 -12.50 -1.60 9.37
CA SER A 231 -13.71 -1.93 8.63
C SER A 231 -14.21 -0.67 7.91
N PHE A 232 -14.88 -0.84 6.79
CA PHE A 232 -15.57 0.27 6.13
C PHE A 232 -16.96 0.44 6.75
N ASP A 233 -17.21 1.61 7.37
CA ASP A 233 -18.49 1.95 7.98
C ASP A 233 -18.77 3.45 7.77
N GLU A 234 -19.74 3.74 6.90
CA GLU A 234 -20.15 5.11 6.57
C GLU A 234 -20.89 5.82 7.71
N ASN A 235 -21.38 5.07 8.69
CA ASN A 235 -22.14 5.58 9.84
C ASN A 235 -21.26 5.79 11.08
N CYS A 236 -20.00 5.36 11.05
CA CYS A 236 -19.09 5.58 12.17
C CYS A 236 -18.74 7.06 12.29
N ALA A 237 -19.11 7.67 13.41
CA ALA A 237 -18.80 9.07 13.72
C ALA A 237 -17.28 9.26 13.99
N THR A 238 -16.78 10.45 13.62
CA THR A 238 -15.36 10.79 13.73
C THR A 238 -15.10 12.11 14.50
N PRO A 239 -15.69 12.32 15.70
CA PRO A 239 -15.62 13.62 16.38
C PRO A 239 -14.21 14.04 16.77
N LEU A 240 -13.35 13.11 17.15
CA LEU A 240 -11.96 13.45 17.51
C LEU A 240 -11.11 13.71 16.26
N TRP A 241 -11.33 12.95 15.18
CA TRP A 241 -10.70 13.21 13.88
C TRP A 241 -11.09 14.57 13.33
N ASP A 242 -12.39 14.91 13.37
CA ASP A 242 -12.90 16.21 12.93
C ASP A 242 -12.29 17.34 13.77
N THR A 243 -12.22 17.19 15.11
CA THR A 243 -11.55 18.13 16.00
C THR A 243 -10.08 18.29 15.65
N LEU A 244 -9.37 17.21 15.31
CA LEU A 244 -7.98 17.29 14.86
C LEU A 244 -7.86 18.14 13.61
N LEU A 245 -8.70 17.86 12.60
CA LEU A 245 -8.69 18.58 11.32
C LEU A 245 -8.98 20.07 11.51
N GLU A 246 -10.03 20.41 12.26
CA GLU A 246 -10.36 21.79 12.59
C GLU A 246 -9.21 22.51 13.32
N THR A 247 -8.57 21.82 14.25
CA THR A 247 -7.47 22.40 15.02
C THR A 247 -6.23 22.66 14.16
N ILE A 248 -5.80 21.69 13.35
CA ILE A 248 -4.57 21.82 12.54
C ILE A 248 -4.74 22.79 11.36
N THR A 249 -5.97 22.99 10.89
CA THR A 249 -6.29 23.93 9.79
C THR A 249 -6.84 25.26 10.28
N LYS A 250 -6.99 25.44 11.59
CA LYS A 250 -7.66 26.62 12.18
C LYS A 250 -9.09 26.84 11.64
N GLY A 251 -9.79 25.74 11.33
CA GLY A 251 -11.15 25.77 10.81
C GLY A 251 -11.27 26.11 9.31
N ASP A 252 -10.18 26.15 8.57
CA ASP A 252 -10.23 26.35 7.12
C ASP A 252 -10.85 25.13 6.41
N THR A 253 -12.12 25.25 6.08
CA THR A 253 -12.93 24.19 5.45
C THR A 253 -12.42 23.78 4.07
N ASP A 254 -11.83 24.71 3.31
CA ASP A 254 -11.26 24.42 1.99
C ASP A 254 -10.00 23.55 2.13
N THR A 255 -9.18 23.84 3.12
CA THR A 255 -8.00 23.03 3.45
C THR A 255 -8.41 21.65 3.99
N ILE A 256 -9.45 21.53 4.85
CA ILE A 256 -9.99 20.24 5.30
C ILE A 256 -10.48 19.42 4.12
N ARG A 257 -11.26 20.01 3.22
CA ARG A 257 -11.75 19.36 2.01
C ARG A 257 -10.59 18.91 1.09
N TYR A 258 -9.56 19.72 0.98
CA TYR A 258 -8.36 19.37 0.24
C TYR A 258 -7.63 18.17 0.85
N MET A 259 -7.43 18.16 2.17
CA MET A 259 -6.85 17.03 2.89
C MET A 259 -7.68 15.76 2.68
N GLN A 260 -9.00 15.88 2.68
CA GLN A 260 -9.90 14.76 2.40
C GLN A 260 -9.68 14.19 1.00
N LYS A 261 -9.60 15.05 -0.02
CA LYS A 261 -9.29 14.62 -1.39
C LYS A 261 -7.88 14.01 -1.51
N ALA A 262 -6.88 14.60 -0.85
CA ALA A 262 -5.50 14.11 -0.87
C ALA A 262 -5.38 12.70 -0.25
N LEU A 263 -6.00 12.47 0.91
CA LEU A 263 -6.04 11.14 1.54
C LEU A 263 -6.92 10.17 0.76
N GLY A 264 -8.01 10.64 0.19
CA GLY A 264 -8.85 9.83 -0.72
C GLY A 264 -8.11 9.39 -1.98
N TYR A 265 -7.35 10.27 -2.61
CA TYR A 265 -6.44 9.95 -3.70
C TYR A 265 -5.38 8.94 -3.27
N ALA A 266 -4.87 9.07 -2.05
CA ALA A 266 -3.88 8.15 -1.49
C ALA A 266 -4.41 6.73 -1.25
N LEU A 267 -5.74 6.49 -1.17
CA LEU A 267 -6.32 5.15 -1.13
C LEU A 267 -6.09 4.37 -2.42
N THR A 268 -5.97 5.06 -3.55
CA THR A 268 -5.85 4.46 -4.89
C THR A 268 -4.40 4.10 -5.21
N GLY A 269 -4.20 3.29 -6.26
CA GLY A 269 -2.90 3.12 -6.91
C GLY A 269 -2.66 4.11 -8.06
N ASP A 270 -3.58 5.05 -8.31
CA ASP A 270 -3.47 6.07 -9.34
C ASP A 270 -2.42 7.14 -8.98
N THR A 271 -1.64 7.60 -9.96
CA THR A 271 -0.61 8.65 -9.80
C THR A 271 -0.78 9.81 -10.79
N SER A 272 -1.95 9.95 -11.40
CA SER A 272 -2.24 10.92 -12.46
C SER A 272 -2.06 12.39 -12.05
N GLU A 273 -2.29 12.73 -10.77
CA GLU A 273 -2.08 14.08 -10.23
C GLU A 273 -0.60 14.46 -10.12
N GLN A 274 0.30 13.49 -10.21
CA GLN A 274 1.74 13.69 -10.13
C GLN A 274 2.17 14.51 -8.90
N ALA A 275 1.52 14.33 -7.76
CA ALA A 275 1.68 15.16 -6.58
C ALA A 275 2.53 14.51 -5.48
N MET A 276 3.33 15.34 -4.81
CA MET A 276 4.00 15.08 -3.54
C MET A 276 3.47 16.08 -2.52
N PHE A 277 2.95 15.57 -1.40
CA PHE A 277 2.37 16.38 -0.34
C PHE A 277 3.41 16.66 0.73
N MET A 278 3.62 17.91 1.05
CA MET A 278 4.56 18.35 2.08
C MET A 278 3.78 19.05 3.20
N LEU A 279 3.82 18.47 4.40
CA LEU A 279 3.22 19.04 5.60
C LEU A 279 4.29 19.86 6.31
N TYR A 280 4.13 21.17 6.32
CA TYR A 280 5.12 22.10 6.86
C TYR A 280 4.64 22.83 8.11
N GLY A 281 5.50 22.94 9.10
CA GLY A 281 5.25 23.71 10.34
C GLY A 281 6.37 23.53 11.36
N THR A 282 6.56 24.50 12.23
CA THR A 282 7.72 24.69 13.12
C THR A 282 7.86 23.70 14.30
N GLY A 283 7.01 22.68 14.38
CA GLY A 283 7.01 21.66 15.43
C GLY A 283 5.75 21.72 16.30
N SER A 284 5.40 20.59 16.94
CA SER A 284 4.19 20.44 17.76
C SER A 284 2.88 20.88 17.07
N ASN A 285 2.76 20.62 15.76
CA ASN A 285 1.68 21.10 14.90
C ASN A 285 0.64 20.01 14.54
N GLY A 286 0.82 18.79 15.04
CA GLY A 286 -0.07 17.67 14.70
C GLY A 286 0.25 16.94 13.40
N LYS A 287 1.29 17.32 12.63
CA LYS A 287 1.70 16.64 11.38
C LYS A 287 1.87 15.14 11.54
N SER A 288 2.74 14.73 12.45
CA SER A 288 3.04 13.32 12.71
C SER A 288 1.82 12.57 13.23
N THR A 289 1.00 13.20 14.09
CA THR A 289 -0.25 12.62 14.58
C THR A 289 -1.21 12.32 13.43
N PHE A 290 -1.43 13.30 12.54
CA PHE A 290 -2.27 13.15 11.35
C PHE A 290 -1.78 12.00 10.44
N LEU A 291 -0.49 11.96 10.13
CA LEU A 291 0.09 10.91 9.29
C LEU A 291 0.04 9.54 9.95
N ASN A 292 0.33 9.45 11.25
CA ASN A 292 0.34 8.18 11.99
C ASN A 292 -1.05 7.55 12.07
N ILE A 293 -2.09 8.35 12.34
CA ILE A 293 -3.48 7.87 12.37
C ILE A 293 -3.85 7.29 11.01
N PHE A 294 -3.60 8.03 9.92
CA PHE A 294 -3.96 7.54 8.60
C PHE A 294 -3.10 6.34 8.17
N SER A 295 -1.82 6.31 8.55
CA SER A 295 -0.97 5.12 8.35
C SER A 295 -1.53 3.90 9.06
N ALA A 296 -2.05 4.06 10.29
CA ALA A 296 -2.69 2.97 11.04
C ALA A 296 -3.96 2.46 10.35
N VAL A 297 -4.77 3.36 9.77
CA VAL A 297 -5.94 2.97 8.94
C VAL A 297 -5.50 2.19 7.72
N MET A 298 -4.48 2.68 6.99
CA MET A 298 -3.98 2.08 5.74
C MET A 298 -3.20 0.77 5.95
N ASN A 299 -2.64 0.54 7.13
CA ASN A 299 -1.92 -0.67 7.53
C ASN A 299 -0.90 -1.12 6.46
N THR A 300 -1.09 -2.28 5.82
CA THR A 300 -0.15 -2.83 4.84
C THR A 300 -0.07 -2.00 3.54
N TYR A 301 -1.03 -1.12 3.25
CA TYR A 301 -0.95 -0.15 2.17
C TYR A 301 -0.09 1.07 2.51
N ALA A 302 0.18 1.32 3.80
CA ALA A 302 1.08 2.37 4.26
C ALA A 302 2.52 1.88 4.38
N GLN A 303 3.48 2.76 4.11
CA GLN A 303 4.90 2.49 4.31
C GLN A 303 5.60 3.76 4.82
N SER A 304 6.42 3.60 5.85
CA SER A 304 7.30 4.66 6.30
C SER A 304 8.65 4.55 5.57
N ALA A 305 9.15 5.66 5.07
CA ALA A 305 10.47 5.77 4.48
C ALA A 305 11.31 6.80 5.27
N SER A 306 12.63 6.63 5.26
CA SER A 306 13.51 7.71 5.71
C SER A 306 13.34 8.93 4.79
N SER A 307 13.31 10.13 5.35
CA SER A 307 13.31 11.37 4.56
C SER A 307 14.52 11.45 3.62
N ASP A 308 15.66 10.88 4.01
CA ASP A 308 16.87 10.80 3.19
C ASP A 308 16.68 9.98 1.89
N ALA A 309 15.66 9.11 1.83
CA ALA A 309 15.32 8.40 0.59
C ALA A 309 14.92 9.34 -0.55
N PHE A 310 14.38 10.52 -0.20
CA PHE A 310 13.91 11.54 -1.12
C PHE A 310 14.89 12.72 -1.29
N MET A 311 16.01 12.67 -0.58
CA MET A 311 17.03 13.72 -0.64
C MET A 311 18.17 13.32 -1.57
N GLN A 312 18.86 14.32 -2.12
CA GLN A 312 20.01 14.11 -2.97
C GLN A 312 21.17 13.50 -2.16
N LYS A 313 21.62 12.33 -2.58
CA LYS A 313 22.77 11.65 -1.97
C LYS A 313 24.04 12.04 -2.70
N LYS A 314 25.16 12.14 -1.97
CA LYS A 314 26.49 12.43 -2.56
C LYS A 314 27.03 11.25 -3.39
N ASN A 315 26.67 10.02 -3.02
CA ASN A 315 27.07 8.80 -3.71
C ASN A 315 25.83 8.04 -4.20
N GLU A 316 25.91 7.48 -5.40
CA GLU A 316 24.91 6.55 -5.92
C GLU A 316 24.95 5.25 -5.10
N SER A 317 24.15 5.17 -4.07
CA SER A 317 23.91 3.94 -3.32
C SER A 317 22.59 3.31 -3.75
N VAL A 318 22.54 1.97 -3.75
CA VAL A 318 21.30 1.23 -3.94
C VAL A 318 20.25 1.74 -2.96
N ASN A 319 19.15 2.28 -3.48
CA ASN A 319 18.11 2.84 -2.63
C ASN A 319 17.14 1.73 -2.18
N ASN A 320 17.56 0.95 -1.18
CA ASN A 320 16.76 -0.11 -0.59
C ASN A 320 15.41 0.40 -0.04
N ASP A 321 15.37 1.66 0.41
CA ASP A 321 14.13 2.27 0.90
C ASP A 321 13.10 2.39 -0.22
N ILE A 322 13.52 2.75 -1.44
CA ILE A 322 12.63 2.82 -2.61
C ILE A 322 12.15 1.42 -3.04
N ALA A 323 13.00 0.39 -2.91
CA ALA A 323 12.62 -0.99 -3.21
C ALA A 323 11.45 -1.48 -2.32
N ARG A 324 11.46 -1.09 -1.05
CA ARG A 324 10.42 -1.44 -0.07
C ARG A 324 9.06 -0.79 -0.33
N LEU A 325 9.02 0.27 -1.15
CA LEU A 325 7.78 0.99 -1.44
C LEU A 325 6.91 0.30 -2.50
N LYS A 326 7.39 -0.78 -3.14
CA LYS A 326 6.59 -1.52 -4.11
C LYS A 326 5.25 -1.96 -3.50
N GLY A 327 4.15 -1.62 -4.17
CA GLY A 327 2.78 -1.95 -3.75
C GLY A 327 2.22 -1.09 -2.62
N ALA A 328 2.99 -0.19 -2.00
CA ALA A 328 2.45 0.83 -1.11
C ALA A 328 1.57 1.82 -1.88
N ARG A 329 0.63 2.47 -1.18
CA ARG A 329 -0.22 3.55 -1.71
C ARG A 329 -0.03 4.85 -0.95
N PHE A 330 0.26 4.75 0.33
CA PHE A 330 0.50 5.88 1.23
C PHE A 330 1.90 5.77 1.81
N VAL A 331 2.79 6.68 1.43
CA VAL A 331 4.17 6.69 1.91
C VAL A 331 4.40 7.93 2.75
N THR A 332 4.83 7.72 3.98
CA THR A 332 5.17 8.80 4.91
C THR A 332 6.67 8.91 5.09
N ALA A 333 7.16 10.14 5.18
CA ALA A 333 8.50 10.44 5.64
C ALA A 333 8.43 11.57 6.68
N ILE A 334 9.05 11.35 7.82
CA ILE A 334 8.99 12.26 8.97
C ILE A 334 10.43 12.57 9.39
N GLU A 335 10.64 13.77 9.95
CA GLU A 335 11.93 14.26 10.45
C GLU A 335 12.98 14.40 9.34
N MET A 336 13.08 15.61 8.83
CA MET A 336 14.10 15.98 7.85
C MET A 336 15.13 16.90 8.51
N GLU A 337 16.40 16.60 8.31
CA GLU A 337 17.48 17.49 8.70
C GLU A 337 17.41 18.80 7.91
N GLU A 338 17.88 19.86 8.51
CA GLU A 338 17.99 21.17 7.88
C GLU A 338 19.00 21.15 6.72
N ASN A 339 18.80 22.03 5.74
CA ASN A 339 19.69 22.20 4.58
C ASN A 339 19.84 20.97 3.67
N LYS A 340 18.93 20.00 3.72
CA LYS A 340 18.90 18.89 2.76
C LYS A 340 18.28 19.34 1.43
N ARG A 341 18.87 18.84 0.33
CA ARG A 341 18.38 19.09 -1.01
C ARG A 341 17.48 17.95 -1.50
N LEU A 342 16.34 18.30 -2.08
CA LEU A 342 15.39 17.34 -2.66
C LEU A 342 16.01 16.64 -3.89
N ALA A 343 15.80 15.33 -4.02
CA ALA A 343 16.19 14.55 -5.20
C ALA A 343 15.17 14.75 -6.33
N GLU A 344 15.22 15.89 -7.01
CA GLU A 344 14.18 16.38 -7.94
C GLU A 344 13.89 15.38 -9.08
N SER A 345 14.92 14.76 -9.65
CA SER A 345 14.78 13.73 -10.69
C SER A 345 14.03 12.51 -10.18
N LEU A 346 14.36 12.05 -8.96
CA LEU A 346 13.67 10.92 -8.33
C LEU A 346 12.20 11.24 -8.05
N ILE A 347 11.91 12.46 -7.53
CA ILE A 347 10.53 12.91 -7.31
C ILE A 347 9.75 12.95 -8.62
N LYS A 348 10.34 13.45 -9.70
CA LYS A 348 9.70 13.48 -11.03
C LYS A 348 9.37 12.07 -11.52
N SER A 349 10.31 11.12 -11.42
CA SER A 349 10.08 9.72 -11.83
C SER A 349 9.03 9.03 -10.96
N MET A 350 9.12 9.17 -9.61
CA MET A 350 8.16 8.54 -8.69
C MET A 350 6.72 9.05 -8.87
N THR A 351 6.56 10.33 -9.18
CA THR A 351 5.24 10.93 -9.38
C THR A 351 4.77 10.90 -10.82
N GLY A 352 5.66 10.68 -11.78
CA GLY A 352 5.39 10.72 -13.22
C GLY A 352 4.77 9.46 -13.80
N GLY A 353 4.75 8.36 -13.03
CA GLY A 353 4.33 7.05 -13.54
C GLY A 353 5.44 6.31 -14.31
N ASP A 354 6.68 6.79 -14.22
CA ASP A 354 7.83 6.12 -14.82
C ASP A 354 8.17 4.84 -14.03
N LYS A 355 8.68 3.82 -14.75
CA LYS A 355 9.22 2.63 -14.09
C LYS A 355 10.45 2.99 -13.28
N LEU A 356 10.46 2.61 -12.02
CA LEU A 356 11.62 2.72 -11.14
C LEU A 356 12.42 1.42 -11.17
N VAL A 357 13.72 1.55 -11.48
CA VAL A 357 14.68 0.46 -11.37
C VAL A 357 15.31 0.48 -9.99
N THR A 358 15.18 -0.59 -9.23
CA THR A 358 15.69 -0.69 -7.88
C THR A 358 16.03 -2.14 -7.52
N ARG A 359 16.65 -2.36 -6.36
CA ARG A 359 16.89 -3.70 -5.82
C ARG A 359 16.87 -3.70 -4.31
N PHE A 360 16.55 -4.82 -3.71
CA PHE A 360 16.85 -5.06 -2.29
C PHE A 360 18.35 -5.25 -2.09
N LEU A 361 18.81 -5.01 -0.88
CA LEU A 361 20.22 -5.25 -0.52
C LEU A 361 20.54 -6.73 -0.80
N TYR A 362 21.63 -6.98 -1.56
CA TYR A 362 22.03 -8.31 -2.05
C TYR A 362 21.05 -9.00 -3.00
N GLY A 363 20.00 -8.30 -3.47
CA GLY A 363 19.03 -8.83 -4.43
C GLY A 363 19.33 -8.42 -5.87
N GLU A 364 18.64 -9.09 -6.80
CA GLU A 364 18.64 -8.72 -8.21
C GLU A 364 17.85 -7.41 -8.44
N TYR A 365 18.18 -6.71 -9.53
CA TYR A 365 17.42 -5.55 -9.96
C TYR A 365 16.01 -5.95 -10.42
N PHE A 366 15.03 -5.15 -10.04
CA PHE A 366 13.68 -5.26 -10.55
C PHE A 366 13.10 -3.88 -10.85
N GLU A 367 12.07 -3.87 -11.69
CA GLU A 367 11.35 -2.66 -12.07
C GLU A 367 9.94 -2.70 -11.51
N TYR A 368 9.41 -1.53 -11.18
CA TYR A 368 7.99 -1.39 -10.87
C TYR A 368 7.50 0.04 -11.14
N VAL A 369 6.21 0.18 -11.42
CA VAL A 369 5.55 1.47 -11.52
C VAL A 369 5.06 1.87 -10.14
N PRO A 370 5.42 3.07 -9.62
CA PRO A 370 4.93 3.56 -8.34
C PRO A 370 3.41 3.69 -8.34
N GLN A 371 2.77 3.23 -7.26
CA GLN A 371 1.35 3.41 -7.00
C GLN A 371 1.10 4.31 -5.77
N PHE A 372 2.16 4.79 -5.14
CA PHE A 372 2.09 5.51 -3.88
C PHE A 372 2.09 7.03 -4.07
N LYS A 373 1.56 7.71 -3.08
CA LYS A 373 1.68 9.14 -2.87
C LYS A 373 2.57 9.39 -1.66
N VAL A 374 3.53 10.33 -1.82
CA VAL A 374 4.48 10.68 -0.75
C VAL A 374 3.92 11.84 0.06
N PHE A 375 3.88 11.64 1.38
CA PHE A 375 3.53 12.64 2.38
C PHE A 375 4.76 12.89 3.27
N LEU A 376 5.41 14.02 3.05
CA LEU A 376 6.61 14.42 3.78
C LEU A 376 6.25 15.41 4.88
N ALA A 377 6.44 15.03 6.15
CA ALA A 377 6.33 15.97 7.26
C ALA A 377 7.69 16.63 7.53
N ALA A 378 7.75 17.93 7.40
CA ALA A 378 8.97 18.70 7.51
C ALA A 378 8.82 19.88 8.47
N ASN A 379 9.84 20.14 9.28
CA ASN A 379 9.99 21.35 10.07
C ASN A 379 10.81 22.41 9.31
N HIS A 380 11.62 21.95 8.35
CA HIS A 380 12.41 22.78 7.44
C HIS A 380 12.06 22.42 6.02
N LYS A 381 11.99 23.40 5.14
CA LYS A 381 11.71 23.20 3.73
C LYS A 381 12.99 22.66 3.04
N PRO A 382 12.95 21.51 2.32
CA PRO A 382 14.13 21.05 1.57
C PRO A 382 14.51 22.03 0.48
N ILE A 383 15.79 22.13 0.18
CA ILE A 383 16.27 22.98 -0.91
C ILE A 383 15.85 22.37 -2.25
N ILE A 384 15.15 23.15 -3.08
CA ILE A 384 14.78 22.79 -4.44
C ILE A 384 15.47 23.78 -5.38
N ARG A 385 16.43 23.27 -6.19
CA ARG A 385 17.18 24.12 -7.12
C ARG A 385 16.54 24.24 -8.50
N ASP A 386 15.70 23.27 -8.85
CA ASP A 386 14.98 23.33 -10.12
C ASP A 386 13.81 24.32 -10.00
N THR A 387 13.98 25.47 -10.63
CA THR A 387 12.95 26.53 -10.65
C THR A 387 11.90 26.32 -11.74
N THR A 388 12.03 25.25 -12.55
CA THR A 388 11.09 24.97 -13.63
C THR A 388 9.71 24.58 -13.11
N HIS A 389 8.69 24.87 -13.90
CA HIS A 389 7.32 24.49 -13.59
C HIS A 389 7.16 22.97 -13.34
N SER A 390 8.05 22.15 -13.91
CA SER A 390 7.93 20.69 -13.88
C SER A 390 8.02 20.10 -12.48
N ILE A 391 8.87 20.62 -11.58
CA ILE A 391 8.95 20.15 -10.18
C ILE A 391 7.90 20.84 -9.32
N TRP A 392 7.70 22.16 -9.49
CA TRP A 392 6.83 22.96 -8.64
C TRP A 392 5.34 22.60 -8.76
N ARG A 393 4.86 22.15 -9.92
CA ARG A 393 3.49 21.65 -10.07
C ARG A 393 3.23 20.37 -9.26
N ARG A 394 4.30 19.64 -8.90
CA ARG A 394 4.23 18.40 -8.13
C ARG A 394 4.25 18.65 -6.62
N ILE A 395 4.88 19.72 -6.17
CA ILE A 395 4.98 20.05 -4.76
C ILE A 395 3.68 20.70 -4.29
N LYS A 396 3.08 20.11 -3.25
CA LYS A 396 1.86 20.59 -2.61
C LYS A 396 2.16 20.87 -1.15
N LEU A 397 2.51 22.12 -0.82
CA LEU A 397 2.87 22.52 0.53
C LEU A 397 1.62 22.81 1.36
N MET A 398 1.30 21.93 2.30
CA MET A 398 0.21 22.11 3.25
C MET A 398 0.76 22.76 4.53
N PRO A 399 0.35 24.01 4.84
CA PRO A 399 0.78 24.68 6.06
C PRO A 399 0.07 24.13 7.29
N PHE A 400 0.83 23.80 8.33
CA PHE A 400 0.35 23.42 9.66
C PHE A 400 0.75 24.53 10.65
N GLU A 401 -0.07 25.55 10.72
CA GLU A 401 0.24 26.80 11.44
C GLU A 401 -0.17 26.79 12.91
N ASN A 402 -0.93 25.78 13.35
CA ASN A 402 -1.30 25.65 14.77
C ASN A 402 -0.13 25.08 15.57
N THR A 403 -0.02 25.42 16.85
CA THR A 403 0.98 24.86 17.75
C THR A 403 0.29 24.34 19.00
N PHE A 404 0.49 23.08 19.32
CA PHE A 404 0.01 22.47 20.56
C PHE A 404 1.00 22.75 21.68
N THR A 405 0.52 23.39 22.74
CA THR A 405 1.28 23.64 23.97
C THR A 405 1.15 22.45 24.91
N GLU A 406 2.01 22.38 25.93
CA GLU A 406 1.91 21.32 26.95
C GLU A 406 0.53 21.30 27.65
N ALA A 407 -0.09 22.48 27.82
CA ALA A 407 -1.39 22.60 28.47
C ALA A 407 -2.56 22.02 27.69
N ASN A 408 -2.48 22.01 26.35
CA ASN A 408 -3.55 21.51 25.45
C ASN A 408 -3.18 20.23 24.70
N ARG A 409 -2.01 19.63 25.01
CA ARG A 409 -1.54 18.40 24.39
C ARG A 409 -2.06 17.18 25.13
N ASP A 410 -2.91 16.40 24.48
CA ASP A 410 -3.27 15.05 24.93
C ASP A 410 -2.31 14.03 24.32
N LYS A 411 -1.46 13.39 25.14
CA LYS A 411 -0.48 12.38 24.70
C LYS A 411 -1.12 11.11 24.11
N HIS A 412 -2.36 10.81 24.51
CA HIS A 412 -3.13 9.65 24.09
C HIS A 412 -4.20 9.97 23.04
N PHE A 413 -4.16 11.16 22.46
CA PHE A 413 -5.18 11.60 21.52
C PHE A 413 -5.25 10.70 20.27
N ALA A 414 -4.11 10.36 19.69
CA ALA A 414 -4.03 9.45 18.55
C ALA A 414 -4.57 8.06 18.89
N ASP A 415 -4.22 7.53 20.07
CA ASP A 415 -4.68 6.20 20.51
C ASP A 415 -6.20 6.16 20.66
N LYS A 416 -6.81 7.24 21.18
CA LYS A 416 -8.26 7.36 21.32
C LYS A 416 -8.97 7.34 19.97
N ILE A 417 -8.42 8.06 18.98
CA ILE A 417 -8.92 8.07 17.60
C ILE A 417 -8.80 6.66 17.00
N MET A 418 -7.62 6.08 17.05
CA MET A 418 -7.36 4.76 16.46
C MET A 418 -8.20 3.65 17.08
N ALA A 419 -8.53 3.75 18.36
CA ALA A 419 -9.35 2.75 19.05
C ALA A 419 -10.83 2.76 18.60
N LYS A 420 -11.37 3.88 18.11
CA LYS A 420 -12.82 4.03 17.91
C LYS A 420 -13.23 4.55 16.53
N GLU A 421 -12.40 5.37 15.88
CA GLU A 421 -12.81 6.18 14.72
C GLU A 421 -12.22 5.71 13.39
N MET A 422 -11.31 4.73 13.38
CA MET A 422 -10.69 4.26 12.12
C MET A 422 -11.70 3.85 11.04
N PRO A 423 -12.85 3.19 11.35
CA PRO A 423 -13.84 2.87 10.33
C PRO A 423 -14.43 4.12 9.66
N GLY A 424 -14.76 5.14 10.44
CA GLY A 424 -15.28 6.41 9.94
C GLY A 424 -14.23 7.21 9.18
N ILE A 425 -12.96 7.19 9.63
CA ILE A 425 -11.84 7.84 8.90
C ILE A 425 -11.65 7.19 7.53
N LEU A 426 -11.71 5.86 7.44
CA LEU A 426 -11.67 5.16 6.15
C LEU A 426 -12.84 5.60 5.25
N ALA A 427 -14.06 5.64 5.79
CA ALA A 427 -15.24 6.09 5.05
C ALA A 427 -15.12 7.57 4.63
N TRP A 428 -14.61 8.43 5.49
CA TRP A 428 -14.33 9.83 5.19
C TRP A 428 -13.31 9.98 4.04
N ALA A 429 -12.24 9.16 4.04
CA ALA A 429 -11.26 9.15 2.96
C ALA A 429 -11.85 8.58 1.65
N VAL A 430 -12.72 7.56 1.70
CA VAL A 430 -13.43 7.05 0.50
C VAL A 430 -14.33 8.14 -0.09
N LYS A 431 -15.05 8.91 0.72
CA LYS A 431 -15.79 10.10 0.25
C LYS A 431 -14.86 11.10 -0.41
N GLY A 432 -13.66 11.32 0.17
CA GLY A 432 -12.60 12.13 -0.42
C GLY A 432 -12.10 11.62 -1.78
N CYS A 433 -12.00 10.31 -1.94
CA CYS A 433 -11.64 9.67 -3.22
C CYS A 433 -12.70 9.94 -4.30
N LEU A 434 -13.97 9.84 -3.97
CA LEU A 434 -15.06 10.16 -4.89
C LEU A 434 -15.12 11.65 -5.24
N LEU A 435 -14.83 12.52 -4.27
CA LEU A 435 -14.72 13.97 -4.49
C LEU A 435 -13.57 14.28 -5.44
N TRP A 436 -12.39 13.71 -5.21
CA TRP A 436 -11.23 13.86 -6.07
C TRP A 436 -11.51 13.40 -7.50
N GLN A 437 -12.13 12.26 -7.71
CA GLN A 437 -12.47 11.76 -9.05
C GLN A 437 -13.39 12.71 -9.83
N ARG A 438 -14.24 13.47 -9.15
CA ARG A 438 -15.14 14.45 -9.80
C ARG A 438 -14.50 15.80 -10.06
N GLU A 439 -13.62 16.25 -9.16
CA GLU A 439 -13.15 17.64 -9.11
C GLU A 439 -11.64 17.77 -9.36
N GLY A 440 -10.88 16.65 -9.29
CA GLY A 440 -9.41 16.71 -9.24
C GLY A 440 -8.90 17.26 -7.90
N ILE A 441 -7.58 17.28 -7.76
CA ILE A 441 -6.90 17.79 -6.56
C ILE A 441 -6.67 19.31 -6.70
N GLN A 442 -7.70 20.10 -6.61
CA GLN A 442 -7.59 21.54 -6.72
C GLN A 442 -6.97 22.13 -5.44
N ASP A 443 -5.84 22.80 -5.57
CA ASP A 443 -5.15 23.42 -4.43
C ASP A 443 -5.98 24.61 -3.88
N PRO A 444 -6.29 24.67 -2.58
CA PRO A 444 -6.95 25.81 -1.97
C PRO A 444 -6.00 27.02 -1.88
N PRO A 445 -6.52 28.22 -1.60
CA PRO A 445 -5.68 29.43 -1.49
C PRO A 445 -4.51 29.31 -0.51
N SER A 446 -4.69 28.63 0.63
CA SER A 446 -3.67 28.35 1.64
C SER A 446 -2.49 27.58 1.06
N VAL A 447 -2.75 26.48 0.35
CA VAL A 447 -1.73 25.62 -0.29
C VAL A 447 -1.06 26.33 -1.46
N LYS A 448 -1.84 27.03 -2.30
CA LYS A 448 -1.29 27.83 -3.43
C LYS A 448 -0.31 28.89 -2.93
N ARG A 449 -0.73 29.66 -1.92
CA ARG A 449 0.11 30.70 -1.32
C ARG A 449 1.39 30.10 -0.74
N ALA A 450 1.28 29.10 0.13
CA ALA A 450 2.42 28.47 0.77
C ALA A 450 3.40 27.87 -0.25
N THR A 451 2.90 27.22 -1.31
CA THR A 451 3.74 26.65 -2.37
C THR A 451 4.42 27.75 -3.21
N THR A 452 3.72 28.86 -3.47
CA THR A 452 4.29 30.01 -4.21
C THR A 452 5.37 30.71 -3.40
N GLU A 453 5.13 30.97 -2.11
CA GLU A 453 6.12 31.54 -1.19
C GLU A 453 7.36 30.65 -1.11
N TYR A 454 7.17 29.35 -0.95
CA TYR A 454 8.28 28.38 -0.95
C TYR A 454 9.09 28.42 -2.25
N ARG A 455 8.43 28.52 -3.41
CA ARG A 455 9.10 28.64 -4.70
C ARG A 455 9.93 29.92 -4.77
N THR A 456 9.38 31.04 -4.29
CA THR A 456 10.08 32.33 -4.26
C THR A 456 11.30 32.28 -3.34
N GLU A 457 11.16 31.70 -2.14
CA GLU A 457 12.28 31.48 -1.19
C GLU A 457 13.42 30.65 -1.80
N MET A 458 13.10 29.69 -2.71
CA MET A 458 14.10 28.83 -3.35
C MET A 458 14.72 29.44 -4.61
N ASP A 459 14.25 30.59 -5.07
CA ASP A 459 14.79 31.26 -6.26
C ASP A 459 15.89 32.27 -5.89
N SER A 460 17.07 31.74 -5.52
CA SER A 460 18.23 32.56 -5.19
C SER A 460 18.63 33.55 -6.31
N PHE A 461 18.28 33.24 -7.57
CA PHE A 461 18.50 34.19 -8.67
C PHE A 461 17.55 35.39 -8.61
N ALA A 462 16.30 35.17 -8.25
CA ALA A 462 15.33 36.26 -8.07
C ALA A 462 15.75 37.17 -6.89
N THR A 463 16.20 36.57 -5.78
CA THR A 463 16.73 37.32 -4.62
C THR A 463 17.96 38.16 -5.00
N PHE A 464 18.94 37.56 -5.70
CA PHE A 464 20.08 38.31 -6.25
C PHE A 464 19.59 39.48 -7.13
N PHE A 465 18.60 39.22 -7.99
CA PHE A 465 18.12 40.24 -8.88
C PHE A 465 17.47 41.42 -8.14
N GLU A 466 16.64 41.12 -7.13
CA GLU A 466 15.99 42.13 -6.29
C GLU A 466 16.99 42.96 -5.48
N GLU A 467 18.03 42.31 -4.93
CA GLU A 467 19.01 42.97 -4.08
C GLU A 467 20.09 43.73 -4.86
N CYS A 468 20.60 43.14 -5.94
CA CYS A 468 21.81 43.60 -6.61
C CYS A 468 21.54 44.22 -7.98
N CYS A 469 20.35 44.01 -8.58
CA CYS A 469 20.07 44.49 -9.93
C CYS A 469 18.98 45.56 -9.96
N GLU A 470 18.98 46.35 -11.01
CA GLU A 470 17.96 47.37 -11.31
C GLU A 470 17.56 47.28 -12.78
N ALA A 471 16.25 47.13 -13.03
CA ALA A 471 15.70 47.25 -14.37
C ALA A 471 15.49 48.75 -14.69
N ARG A 472 16.18 49.25 -15.72
CA ARG A 472 16.11 50.64 -16.12
C ARG A 472 16.25 50.78 -17.64
N GLU A 473 15.33 51.48 -18.25
CA GLU A 473 15.35 51.72 -19.68
C GLU A 473 16.62 52.52 -20.12
N GLY A 474 17.23 52.11 -21.21
CA GLY A 474 18.41 52.79 -21.78
C GLY A 474 19.75 52.38 -21.19
N VAL A 475 19.79 51.61 -20.10
CA VAL A 475 21.05 51.13 -19.51
C VAL A 475 21.49 49.77 -20.09
N ARG A 476 22.76 49.45 -19.95
CA ARG A 476 23.35 48.20 -20.39
C ARG A 476 24.32 47.65 -19.33
N ALA A 477 24.28 46.36 -19.10
CA ALA A 477 25.26 45.71 -18.25
C ALA A 477 26.01 44.63 -19.04
N SER A 478 27.31 44.55 -18.88
CA SER A 478 28.08 43.46 -19.50
C SER A 478 27.72 42.12 -18.84
N ASN A 479 27.60 41.07 -19.66
CA ASN A 479 27.34 39.73 -19.16
C ASN A 479 28.41 39.25 -18.16
N LYS A 480 29.67 39.67 -18.37
CA LYS A 480 30.78 39.36 -17.47
C LYS A 480 30.59 39.97 -16.09
N MET A 481 30.19 41.24 -16.03
CA MET A 481 29.99 41.97 -14.78
C MET A 481 28.81 41.43 -13.98
N LEU A 482 27.66 41.22 -14.65
CA LEU A 482 26.50 40.60 -14.02
C LEU A 482 26.80 39.22 -13.49
N ARG A 483 27.56 38.44 -14.26
CA ARG A 483 27.96 37.10 -13.84
C ARG A 483 28.89 37.13 -12.62
N SER A 484 29.90 37.98 -12.61
CA SER A 484 30.81 38.12 -11.47
C SER A 484 30.09 38.56 -10.21
N SER A 485 29.18 39.53 -10.32
CA SER A 485 28.36 40.00 -9.21
C SER A 485 27.44 38.89 -8.67
N TYR A 486 26.86 38.08 -9.56
CA TYR A 486 26.06 36.91 -9.13
C TYR A 486 26.88 35.84 -8.46
N ASP A 487 28.06 35.52 -8.97
CA ASP A 487 28.96 34.54 -8.39
C ASP A 487 29.46 34.97 -6.99
N GLU A 488 29.76 36.28 -6.82
CA GLU A 488 30.15 36.86 -5.53
C GLU A 488 28.98 36.85 -4.55
N TRP A 489 27.80 37.31 -4.96
CA TRP A 489 26.59 37.27 -4.13
C TRP A 489 26.25 35.84 -3.68
N CYS A 490 26.34 34.85 -4.58
CA CYS A 490 26.13 33.44 -4.22
C CYS A 490 27.16 32.95 -3.19
N LYS A 491 28.42 33.35 -3.32
CA LYS A 491 29.46 32.98 -2.36
C LYS A 491 29.19 33.57 -0.97
N ASP A 492 28.81 34.86 -0.92
CA ASP A 492 28.57 35.58 0.33
C ASP A 492 27.32 35.07 1.06
N ASN A 493 26.31 34.60 0.30
CA ASN A 493 25.08 34.06 0.85
C ASN A 493 25.07 32.52 0.98
N GLY A 494 26.20 31.86 0.72
CA GLY A 494 26.30 30.38 0.81
C GLY A 494 25.51 29.64 -0.27
N GLU A 495 25.15 30.34 -1.36
CA GLU A 495 24.38 29.79 -2.46
C GLU A 495 25.26 29.19 -3.56
N TYR A 496 24.68 28.31 -4.37
CA TYR A 496 25.38 27.76 -5.54
C TYR A 496 24.99 28.55 -6.80
N ALA A 497 26.00 29.15 -7.42
CA ALA A 497 25.79 29.89 -8.63
C ALA A 497 25.30 29.00 -9.79
N LEU A 498 24.26 29.44 -10.48
CA LEU A 498 23.82 28.83 -11.74
C LEU A 498 24.96 28.82 -12.74
N SER A 499 25.06 27.79 -13.59
CA SER A 499 26.01 27.84 -14.70
C SER A 499 25.59 28.88 -15.75
N GLN A 500 26.49 29.22 -16.66
CA GLN A 500 26.31 30.35 -17.63
C GLN A 500 25.01 30.25 -18.46
N ARG A 501 24.62 29.05 -18.86
CA ARG A 501 23.44 28.83 -19.71
C ARG A 501 22.12 29.06 -18.95
N PRO A 502 21.86 28.45 -17.79
CA PRO A 502 20.69 28.78 -16.96
C PRO A 502 20.64 30.23 -16.49
N PHE A 503 21.79 30.83 -16.12
CA PHE A 503 21.87 32.25 -15.78
C PHE A 503 21.35 33.14 -16.89
N SER A 504 21.83 32.93 -18.13
CA SER A 504 21.36 33.68 -19.29
C SER A 504 19.88 33.43 -19.60
N GLN A 505 19.44 32.17 -19.42
CA GLN A 505 18.04 31.79 -19.65
C GLN A 505 17.08 32.51 -18.69
N LYS A 506 17.44 32.63 -17.41
CA LYS A 506 16.68 33.39 -16.42
C LYS A 506 16.49 34.87 -16.80
N LEU A 507 17.54 35.51 -17.25
CA LEU A 507 17.44 36.92 -17.71
C LEU A 507 16.53 37.07 -18.94
N LEU A 508 16.58 36.10 -19.87
CA LEU A 508 15.67 36.08 -21.02
C LEU A 508 14.20 35.87 -20.59
N GLU A 509 13.95 34.98 -19.65
CA GLU A 509 12.62 34.72 -19.09
C GLU A 509 12.05 35.94 -18.34
N MET A 510 12.93 36.77 -17.76
CA MET A 510 12.55 38.07 -17.17
C MET A 510 12.33 39.18 -18.20
N GLY A 511 12.50 38.89 -19.50
CA GLY A 511 12.22 39.81 -20.60
C GLY A 511 13.41 40.68 -21.02
N PHE A 512 14.62 40.45 -20.49
CA PHE A 512 15.79 41.22 -20.90
C PHE A 512 16.36 40.72 -22.22
N GLU A 513 16.79 41.67 -23.10
CA GLU A 513 17.40 41.34 -24.37
C GLU A 513 18.93 41.20 -24.24
N LYS A 514 19.47 40.20 -24.95
CA LYS A 514 20.91 39.95 -25.04
C LYS A 514 21.44 40.44 -26.40
N LYS A 515 22.39 41.40 -26.39
CA LYS A 515 23.02 41.92 -27.61
C LYS A 515 24.55 41.85 -27.53
N ARG A 516 25.22 41.86 -28.67
CA ARG A 516 26.66 42.04 -28.72
C ARG A 516 26.95 43.54 -28.92
N SER A 517 27.86 44.06 -28.10
CA SER A 517 28.37 45.42 -28.24
C SER A 517 29.11 45.58 -29.59
N ALA A 518 28.72 46.57 -30.36
CA ALA A 518 29.37 46.87 -31.65
C ALA A 518 30.83 47.36 -31.49
N SER A 519 31.15 47.96 -30.34
CA SER A 519 32.50 48.51 -30.06
C SER A 519 33.47 47.50 -29.43
N THR A 520 32.97 46.60 -28.57
CA THR A 520 33.82 45.70 -27.80
C THR A 520 33.63 44.22 -28.16
N GLY A 521 32.60 43.86 -28.93
CA GLY A 521 32.23 42.47 -29.22
C GLY A 521 31.69 41.72 -27.99
N ALA A 522 31.66 42.35 -26.81
CA ALA A 522 31.19 41.74 -25.58
C ALA A 522 29.67 41.53 -25.57
N VAL A 523 29.23 40.53 -24.84
CA VAL A 523 27.78 40.29 -24.66
C VAL A 523 27.26 41.24 -23.58
N GLU A 524 26.22 41.96 -23.89
CA GLU A 524 25.54 42.94 -23.03
C GLU A 524 24.05 42.60 -22.89
N TRP A 525 23.49 42.97 -21.75
CA TRP A 525 22.07 42.88 -21.43
C TRP A 525 21.48 44.27 -21.44
N ILE A 526 20.39 44.47 -22.19
CA ILE A 526 19.71 45.74 -22.37
C ILE A 526 18.64 45.92 -21.32
N GLY A 527 18.54 47.12 -20.76
CA GLY A 527 17.53 47.46 -19.75
C GLY A 527 17.86 47.00 -18.33
N LEU A 528 19.11 46.60 -18.07
CA LEU A 528 19.54 46.05 -16.81
C LEU A 528 20.86 46.67 -16.34
N SER A 529 20.96 46.99 -15.05
CA SER A 529 22.20 47.45 -14.38
C SER A 529 22.36 46.79 -13.02
N ILE A 530 23.58 46.83 -12.46
CA ILE A 530 23.88 46.44 -11.08
C ILE A 530 23.74 47.68 -10.21
N ARG A 531 23.03 47.55 -9.07
CA ARG A 531 22.86 48.63 -8.09
C ARG A 531 24.22 49.10 -7.57
N GLY A 532 24.41 50.40 -7.45
CA GLY A 532 25.65 51.00 -6.94
C GLY A 532 26.83 51.04 -7.89
N VAL A 533 26.70 50.48 -9.11
CA VAL A 533 27.69 50.62 -10.16
C VAL A 533 27.22 51.71 -11.12
N ALA A 534 27.90 52.88 -11.14
CA ALA A 534 27.58 53.98 -12.07
C ALA A 534 27.67 53.43 -13.49
N SER A 535 26.52 53.42 -14.20
CA SER A 535 26.46 53.10 -15.64
C SER A 535 27.31 54.09 -16.40
N ARG A 536 28.38 53.62 -17.02
CA ARG A 536 29.06 54.39 -18.07
C ARG A 536 28.09 54.45 -19.25
N LEU A 537 27.46 55.58 -19.44
CA LEU A 537 26.68 55.95 -20.62
C LEU A 537 27.55 55.85 -21.88
#